data_3a4df61268eedcba16644ea9bb9e636a
#
_entry.id   3a4df61268eedcba16644ea9bb9e636a
#
_cell.length_a   1.000
_cell.length_b   1.000
_cell.length_c   1.000
_cell.angle_alpha   90.00
_cell.angle_beta   90.00
_cell.angle_gamma   90.00
#
_symmetry.space_group_name_H-M   'P 1'
#
loop_
_entity.id
_entity.type
_entity.pdbx_description
1 polymer ?
#
loop_
_entity_poly.entity_id
_entity_poly.type
_entity_poly.pdbx_seq_one_letter_code
_entity_poly.pdbx_strand_id
1 'polypeptide(L)'
;MKGIRRAWGALACLAACAPAWSAGFDLAAGPSLTSSERTTVAVFASVFGESPDDGRAHVEPIATVGWVGARNTRRDDLNHEVFLAGGGVRVVAADPDWFLSEQLAATSTRTDALSSGFEFMTSAGWQHGHFVVMLRHISNAHLFGGKNLGETMLLAGIKF
;
A
#
# COMPACT_ATOMS: atom_id res chain seq x y z
N MET A 1 15.46 29.51 -1.69
CA MET A 1 14.13 28.96 -2.00
C MET A 1 13.98 28.69 -3.52
N LYS A 2 14.68 27.70 -4.10
CA LYS A 2 14.66 27.39 -5.58
C LYS A 2 14.51 25.88 -5.89
N GLY A 3 14.17 25.02 -4.92
CA GLY A 3 14.17 23.55 -5.08
C GLY A 3 12.82 22.86 -5.31
N ILE A 4 11.70 23.50 -5.02
CA ILE A 4 10.38 22.84 -4.94
C ILE A 4 9.65 22.71 -6.29
N ARG A 5 10.03 23.49 -7.31
CA ARG A 5 9.30 23.51 -8.59
C ARG A 5 9.60 22.35 -9.54
N ARG A 6 10.62 21.51 -9.29
CA ARG A 6 10.99 20.41 -10.20
C ARG A 6 10.34 19.06 -9.90
N ALA A 7 9.77 18.87 -8.71
CA ALA A 7 9.13 17.60 -8.32
C ALA A 7 7.73 17.39 -8.91
N TRP A 8 7.02 18.45 -9.25
CA TRP A 8 5.64 18.36 -9.75
C TRP A 8 5.54 17.98 -11.24
N GLY A 9 6.61 18.16 -12.02
CA GLY A 9 6.62 17.83 -13.45
C GLY A 9 6.68 16.33 -13.75
N ALA A 10 7.24 15.52 -12.85
CA ALA A 10 7.40 14.08 -13.06
C ALA A 10 6.12 13.29 -12.78
N LEU A 11 5.26 13.77 -11.87
CA LEU A 11 3.98 13.10 -11.55
C LEU A 11 2.94 13.28 -12.67
N ALA A 12 3.00 14.38 -13.41
CA ALA A 12 2.05 14.66 -14.48
C ALA A 12 2.30 13.83 -15.76
N CYS A 13 3.52 13.35 -16.00
CA CYS A 13 3.83 12.54 -17.18
C CYS A 13 3.42 11.06 -17.07
N LEU A 14 3.26 10.52 -15.87
CA LEU A 14 2.81 9.14 -15.68
C LEU A 14 1.31 8.95 -15.93
N ALA A 15 0.51 10.02 -15.86
CA ALA A 15 -0.92 9.97 -16.13
C ALA A 15 -1.28 9.99 -17.63
N ALA A 16 -0.34 10.35 -18.52
CA ALA A 16 -0.64 10.60 -19.94
C ALA A 16 -0.49 9.37 -20.85
N CYS A 17 0.00 8.23 -20.36
CA CYS A 17 0.21 7.00 -21.13
C CYS A 17 -0.61 5.80 -20.62
N ALA A 18 -1.67 6.03 -19.84
CA ALA A 18 -2.56 4.94 -19.46
C ALA A 18 -3.38 4.56 -20.72
N PRO A 19 -3.30 3.30 -21.21
CA PRO A 19 -4.32 2.80 -22.12
C PRO A 19 -5.67 3.01 -21.43
N ALA A 20 -6.75 3.12 -22.24
CA ALA A 20 -8.13 3.29 -21.74
C ALA A 20 -8.59 2.01 -21.01
N TRP A 21 -7.97 1.70 -19.86
CA TRP A 21 -8.45 0.71 -18.93
C TRP A 21 -9.48 1.39 -18.04
N SER A 22 -10.58 0.73 -17.78
CA SER A 22 -11.43 1.13 -16.67
C SER A 22 -10.54 1.08 -15.42
N ALA A 23 -10.61 2.11 -14.60
CA ALA A 23 -9.81 2.20 -13.39
C ALA A 23 -10.71 2.08 -12.17
N GLY A 24 -10.47 1.08 -11.34
CA GLY A 24 -11.06 1.00 -10.01
C GLY A 24 -10.25 1.83 -9.00
N PHE A 25 -10.91 2.28 -7.98
CA PHE A 25 -10.32 3.00 -6.85
C PHE A 25 -10.80 2.40 -5.54
N ASP A 26 -9.90 2.24 -4.57
CA ASP A 26 -10.28 1.90 -3.20
C ASP A 26 -9.70 2.88 -2.16
N LEU A 27 -10.44 3.04 -1.07
CA LEU A 27 -10.00 3.74 0.12
C LEU A 27 -10.24 2.82 1.32
N ALA A 28 -9.18 2.43 2.00
CA ALA A 28 -9.24 1.50 3.13
C ALA A 28 -8.45 2.03 4.33
N ALA A 29 -8.96 1.73 5.53
CA ALA A 29 -8.34 2.11 6.79
C ALA A 29 -8.49 0.99 7.83
N GLY A 30 -7.61 1.00 8.82
CA GLY A 30 -7.71 0.04 9.91
C GLY A 30 -6.50 0.05 10.84
N PRO A 31 -6.49 -0.86 11.82
CA PRO A 31 -5.37 -1.00 12.74
C PRO A 31 -4.14 -1.57 12.02
N SER A 32 -2.98 -1.04 12.39
CA SER A 32 -1.66 -1.55 12.05
C SER A 32 -0.93 -2.01 13.30
N LEU A 33 -0.26 -3.14 13.20
CA LEU A 33 0.53 -3.78 14.26
C LEU A 33 1.95 -4.01 13.79
N THR A 34 2.91 -3.84 14.69
CA THR A 34 4.28 -4.30 14.49
C THR A 34 4.52 -5.62 15.24
N SER A 35 5.64 -6.28 14.99
CA SER A 35 6.06 -7.46 15.76
C SER A 35 6.32 -7.17 17.25
N SER A 36 6.42 -5.90 17.65
CA SER A 36 6.50 -5.47 19.06
C SER A 36 5.13 -5.24 19.71
N GLU A 37 4.05 -5.70 19.09
CA GLU A 37 2.65 -5.61 19.59
C GLU A 37 2.12 -4.19 19.79
N ARG A 38 2.72 -3.20 19.13
CA ARG A 38 2.25 -1.81 19.18
C ARG A 38 1.30 -1.54 18.04
N THR A 39 0.15 -0.95 18.38
CA THR A 39 -0.90 -0.62 17.41
C THR A 39 -0.90 0.85 17.03
N THR A 40 -1.31 1.14 15.81
CA THR A 40 -1.68 2.47 15.32
C THR A 40 -2.77 2.33 14.27
N VAL A 41 -3.14 3.44 13.64
CA VAL A 41 -4.07 3.47 12.51
C VAL A 41 -3.27 3.65 11.22
N ALA A 42 -3.72 2.99 10.16
CA ALA A 42 -3.22 3.19 8.81
C ALA A 42 -4.37 3.48 7.85
N VAL A 43 -4.09 4.28 6.82
CA VAL A 43 -5.05 4.65 5.76
C VAL A 43 -4.35 4.52 4.42
N PHE A 44 -5.02 3.93 3.43
CA PHE A 44 -4.50 3.74 2.09
C PHE A 44 -5.56 4.07 1.04
N ALA A 45 -5.10 4.65 -0.06
CA ALA A 45 -5.87 4.84 -1.28
C ALA A 45 -5.13 4.15 -2.42
N SER A 46 -5.84 3.33 -3.20
CA SER A 46 -5.27 2.60 -4.33
C SER A 46 -6.06 2.88 -5.61
N VAL A 47 -5.34 2.92 -6.72
CA VAL A 47 -5.91 2.92 -8.08
C VAL A 47 -5.41 1.65 -8.77
N PHE A 48 -6.28 0.93 -9.43
CA PHE A 48 -5.93 -0.31 -10.13
C PHE A 48 -6.66 -0.40 -11.46
N GLY A 49 -6.06 -1.12 -12.42
CA GLY A 49 -6.73 -1.43 -13.67
C GLY A 49 -7.86 -2.43 -13.42
N GLU A 50 -9.00 -2.26 -14.11
CA GLU A 50 -10.07 -3.25 -14.10
C GLU A 50 -10.08 -3.98 -15.43
N SER A 51 -9.91 -5.29 -15.39
CA SER A 51 -10.15 -6.16 -16.54
C SER A 51 -11.61 -6.59 -16.57
N PRO A 52 -12.19 -6.85 -17.75
CA PRO A 52 -13.52 -7.43 -17.85
C PRO A 52 -13.60 -8.72 -17.05
N ASP A 53 -14.70 -8.88 -16.30
CA ASP A 53 -15.00 -10.13 -15.61
C ASP A 53 -15.39 -11.21 -16.64
N ASP A 54 -14.43 -12.02 -17.02
CA ASP A 54 -14.60 -13.16 -17.94
C ASP A 54 -14.68 -14.51 -17.20
N GLY A 55 -14.83 -14.47 -15.87
CA GLY A 55 -14.85 -15.65 -15.02
C GLY A 55 -13.48 -16.31 -14.86
N ARG A 56 -12.38 -15.58 -15.09
CA ARG A 56 -10.99 -16.07 -14.96
C ARG A 56 -10.18 -15.17 -14.04
N ALA A 57 -9.18 -15.77 -13.42
CA ALA A 57 -8.19 -14.97 -12.71
C ALA A 57 -7.43 -14.08 -13.69
N HIS A 58 -7.23 -12.80 -13.31
CA HIS A 58 -6.54 -11.83 -14.14
C HIS A 58 -5.57 -10.99 -13.32
N VAL A 59 -4.62 -10.34 -14.01
CA VAL A 59 -3.59 -9.50 -13.41
C VAL A 59 -3.85 -8.05 -13.77
N GLU A 60 -3.85 -7.19 -12.77
CA GLU A 60 -4.09 -5.75 -12.87
C GLU A 60 -2.85 -4.98 -12.38
N PRO A 61 -2.48 -3.87 -13.01
CA PRO A 61 -1.55 -2.92 -12.40
C PRO A 61 -2.23 -2.24 -11.21
N ILE A 62 -1.45 -1.94 -10.16
CA ILE A 62 -1.93 -1.21 -8.98
C ILE A 62 -0.91 -0.15 -8.57
N ALA A 63 -1.41 1.02 -8.16
CA ALA A 63 -0.64 2.05 -7.49
C ALA A 63 -1.35 2.46 -6.19
N THR A 64 -0.58 2.65 -5.13
CA THR A 64 -1.12 2.91 -3.80
C THR A 64 -0.37 4.07 -3.15
N VAL A 65 -1.09 4.95 -2.49
CA VAL A 65 -0.54 5.89 -1.51
C VAL A 65 -1.10 5.55 -0.13
N GLY A 66 -0.31 5.79 0.91
CA GLY A 66 -0.72 5.42 2.26
C GLY A 66 -0.09 6.26 3.34
N TRP A 67 -0.67 6.17 4.51
CA TRP A 67 -0.21 6.78 5.73
C TRP A 67 -0.31 5.79 6.89
N VAL A 68 0.75 5.73 7.70
CA VAL A 68 0.80 4.95 8.94
C VAL A 68 1.11 5.91 10.08
N GLY A 69 0.26 5.92 11.09
CA GLY A 69 0.38 6.82 12.23
C GLY A 69 1.56 6.49 13.14
N ALA A 70 2.11 7.52 13.78
CA ALA A 70 3.14 7.38 14.80
C ALA A 70 2.64 6.61 16.04
N ARG A 71 3.57 6.01 16.77
CA ARG A 71 3.33 5.36 18.07
C ARG A 71 4.26 5.96 19.12
N ASN A 72 3.72 6.33 20.25
CA ASN A 72 4.56 6.79 21.36
C ASN A 72 5.14 5.58 22.09
N THR A 73 6.40 5.25 21.78
CA THR A 73 7.13 4.15 22.40
C THR A 73 8.53 4.58 22.80
N ARG A 74 9.03 3.99 23.90
CA ARG A 74 10.40 4.25 24.41
C ARG A 74 11.40 3.21 23.93
N ARG A 75 10.93 2.09 23.41
CA ARG A 75 11.76 0.93 23.10
C ARG A 75 12.17 0.87 21.63
N ASP A 76 11.26 1.28 20.76
CA ASP A 76 11.41 1.22 19.32
C ASP A 76 11.21 2.61 18.74
N ASP A 77 11.95 2.98 17.71
CA ASP A 77 11.74 4.24 16.99
C ASP A 77 10.53 4.12 16.06
N LEU A 78 9.34 4.31 16.62
CA LEU A 78 8.04 4.33 15.93
C LEU A 78 7.33 5.69 16.14
N ASN A 79 8.07 6.71 16.56
CA ASN A 79 7.51 8.00 16.98
C ASN A 79 7.17 8.92 15.80
N HIS A 80 7.41 8.47 14.57
CA HIS A 80 7.16 9.24 13.35
C HIS A 80 6.04 8.59 12.54
N GLU A 81 5.21 9.43 11.95
CA GLU A 81 4.29 9.00 10.90
C GLU A 81 5.04 8.73 9.59
N VAL A 82 4.56 7.76 8.82
CA VAL A 82 5.18 7.37 7.55
C VAL A 82 4.15 7.50 6.45
N PHE A 83 4.48 8.28 5.42
CA PHE A 83 3.77 8.27 4.14
C PHE A 83 4.44 7.30 3.19
N LEU A 84 3.63 6.59 2.40
CA LEU A 84 4.08 5.60 1.44
C LEU A 84 3.49 5.92 0.07
N ALA A 85 4.26 5.61 -0.97
CA ALA A 85 3.78 5.59 -2.35
C ALA A 85 4.40 4.38 -3.06
N GLY A 86 3.56 3.52 -3.63
CA GLY A 86 4.00 2.27 -4.22
C GLY A 86 3.25 1.93 -5.50
N GLY A 87 3.81 0.96 -6.23
CA GLY A 87 3.20 0.40 -7.42
C GLY A 87 3.61 -1.06 -7.62
N GLY A 88 2.80 -1.79 -8.33
CA GLY A 88 3.01 -3.21 -8.56
C GLY A 88 1.88 -3.88 -9.31
N VAL A 89 1.60 -5.11 -8.94
CA VAL A 89 0.59 -5.95 -9.58
C VAL A 89 -0.41 -6.48 -8.55
N ARG A 90 -1.63 -6.70 -9.02
CA ARG A 90 -2.71 -7.33 -8.29
C ARG A 90 -3.26 -8.47 -9.13
N VAL A 91 -3.41 -9.63 -8.54
CA VAL A 91 -4.06 -10.80 -9.12
C VAL A 91 -5.43 -10.91 -8.50
N VAL A 92 -6.47 -10.88 -9.30
CA VAL A 92 -7.87 -11.06 -8.87
C VAL A 92 -8.32 -12.45 -9.26
N ALA A 93 -8.87 -13.20 -8.32
CA ALA A 93 -9.46 -14.52 -8.60
C ALA A 93 -10.85 -14.35 -9.21
N ALA A 94 -11.25 -15.34 -10.00
CA ALA A 94 -12.55 -15.31 -10.69
C ALA A 94 -13.74 -15.40 -9.72
N ASP A 95 -13.66 -16.27 -8.73
CA ASP A 95 -14.73 -16.51 -7.75
C ASP A 95 -14.14 -17.25 -6.52
N PRO A 96 -14.36 -16.78 -5.30
CA PRO A 96 -14.94 -15.50 -4.90
C PRO A 96 -13.99 -14.33 -5.22
N ASP A 97 -14.44 -13.10 -5.11
CA ASP A 97 -13.70 -11.84 -5.42
C ASP A 97 -12.42 -11.64 -4.55
N TRP A 98 -11.62 -12.67 -4.44
CA TRP A 98 -10.36 -12.64 -3.73
C TRP A 98 -9.24 -12.05 -4.57
N PHE A 99 -8.36 -11.32 -3.93
CA PHE A 99 -7.17 -10.80 -4.59
C PHE A 99 -5.90 -10.97 -3.75
N LEU A 100 -4.79 -11.00 -4.45
CA LEU A 100 -3.44 -10.90 -3.92
C LEU A 100 -2.71 -9.76 -4.64
N SER A 101 -2.00 -8.90 -3.93
CA SER A 101 -1.17 -7.87 -4.57
C SER A 101 0.22 -7.83 -3.99
N GLU A 102 1.18 -7.50 -4.85
CA GLU A 102 2.57 -7.25 -4.49
C GLU A 102 3.04 -5.94 -5.10
N GLN A 103 3.59 -5.05 -4.27
CA GLN A 103 4.00 -3.71 -4.66
C GLN A 103 5.35 -3.38 -4.02
N LEU A 104 6.12 -2.53 -4.70
CA LEU A 104 7.28 -1.86 -4.12
C LEU A 104 6.86 -0.43 -3.74
N ALA A 105 7.03 -0.06 -2.48
CA ALA A 105 6.64 1.23 -1.94
C ALA A 105 7.85 2.03 -1.45
N ALA A 106 7.91 3.31 -1.81
CA ALA A 106 8.83 4.27 -1.22
C ALA A 106 8.24 4.84 0.08
N THR A 107 9.08 5.09 1.09
CA THR A 107 8.69 5.64 2.37
C THR A 107 9.25 7.06 2.56
N SER A 108 8.45 7.95 3.17
CA SER A 108 8.86 9.34 3.44
C SER A 108 9.88 9.46 4.57
N THR A 109 9.83 8.52 5.51
CA THR A 109 10.67 8.48 6.73
C THR A 109 10.93 7.04 7.10
N ARG A 110 12.02 6.80 7.83
CA ARG A 110 12.37 5.46 8.35
C ARG A 110 11.99 5.37 9.81
N THR A 111 11.53 4.19 10.19
CA THR A 111 11.23 3.81 11.58
C THR A 111 11.80 2.42 11.83
N ASP A 112 11.74 1.93 13.06
CA ASP A 112 12.13 0.54 13.35
C ASP A 112 11.21 -0.51 12.68
N ALA A 113 10.00 -0.11 12.27
CA ALA A 113 9.08 -0.97 11.54
C ALA A 113 9.33 -0.96 10.02
N LEU A 114 9.54 0.24 9.45
CA LEU A 114 9.78 0.48 8.03
C LEU A 114 11.16 1.12 7.90
N SER A 115 12.19 0.29 7.91
CA SER A 115 13.56 0.73 8.17
C SER A 115 14.35 1.12 6.92
N SER A 116 13.77 0.97 5.74
CA SER A 116 14.41 1.34 4.48
C SER A 116 13.62 2.41 3.71
N GLY A 117 14.24 2.99 2.68
CA GLY A 117 13.56 3.92 1.77
C GLY A 117 12.61 3.23 0.80
N PHE A 118 12.67 1.90 0.71
CA PHE A 118 11.81 1.07 -0.11
C PHE A 118 11.41 -0.17 0.67
N GLU A 119 10.12 -0.50 0.64
CA GLU A 119 9.52 -1.62 1.33
C GLU A 119 8.66 -2.43 0.36
N PHE A 120 8.61 -3.75 0.55
CA PHE A 120 7.63 -4.61 -0.10
C PHE A 120 6.29 -4.45 0.61
N MET A 121 5.22 -4.36 -0.17
CA MET A 121 3.86 -4.22 0.33
C MET A 121 3.00 -5.32 -0.27
N THR A 122 2.82 -6.39 0.49
CA THR A 122 2.00 -7.55 0.14
C THR A 122 0.60 -7.39 0.71
N SER A 123 -0.44 -7.65 -0.07
CA SER A 123 -1.82 -7.65 0.43
C SER A 123 -2.57 -8.86 -0.08
N ALA A 124 -3.40 -9.44 0.79
CA ALA A 124 -4.40 -10.43 0.43
C ALA A 124 -5.75 -9.96 0.95
N GLY A 125 -6.78 -10.02 0.13
CA GLY A 125 -8.08 -9.48 0.51
C GLY A 125 -9.24 -10.03 -0.30
N TRP A 126 -10.41 -9.62 0.13
CA TRP A 126 -11.69 -9.90 -0.47
C TRP A 126 -12.41 -8.60 -0.80
N GLN A 127 -13.08 -8.58 -1.94
CA GLN A 127 -13.91 -7.46 -2.37
C GLN A 127 -15.25 -7.99 -2.86
N HIS A 128 -16.32 -7.28 -2.53
CA HIS A 128 -17.66 -7.60 -3.05
C HIS A 128 -18.50 -6.34 -3.16
N GLY A 129 -18.99 -6.05 -4.36
CA GLY A 129 -19.66 -4.78 -4.65
C GLY A 129 -18.73 -3.61 -4.34
N HIS A 130 -19.13 -2.74 -3.42
CA HIS A 130 -18.36 -1.59 -2.97
C HIS A 130 -17.49 -1.86 -1.74
N PHE A 131 -17.50 -3.05 -1.18
CA PHE A 131 -16.74 -3.35 0.03
C PHE A 131 -15.41 -4.02 -0.27
N VAL A 132 -14.38 -3.65 0.47
CA VAL A 132 -13.07 -4.30 0.46
C VAL A 132 -12.58 -4.52 1.87
N VAL A 133 -12.04 -5.73 2.12
CA VAL A 133 -11.34 -6.07 3.37
C VAL A 133 -10.04 -6.75 2.99
N MET A 134 -8.93 -6.33 3.60
CA MET A 134 -7.63 -6.90 3.27
C MET A 134 -6.69 -6.98 4.48
N LEU A 135 -5.86 -8.00 4.48
CA LEU A 135 -4.65 -8.09 5.28
C LEU A 135 -3.49 -7.54 4.44
N ARG A 136 -2.76 -6.56 4.98
CA ARG A 136 -1.59 -5.97 4.34
C ARG A 136 -0.37 -6.12 5.22
N HIS A 137 0.75 -6.53 4.65
CA HIS A 137 2.04 -6.57 5.30
C HIS A 137 3.03 -5.70 4.54
N ILE A 138 3.80 -4.88 5.28
CA ILE A 138 4.84 -4.02 4.71
C ILE A 138 6.14 -4.29 5.44
N SER A 139 7.18 -4.64 4.69
CA SER A 139 8.53 -4.85 5.23
C SER A 139 9.57 -4.90 4.12
N ASN A 140 10.84 -4.71 4.47
CA ASN A 140 11.95 -4.86 3.53
C ASN A 140 12.55 -6.27 3.49
N ALA A 141 11.93 -7.24 4.14
CA ALA A 141 12.41 -8.62 4.26
C ALA A 141 13.87 -8.75 4.77
N HIS A 142 14.35 -7.77 5.55
CA HIS A 142 15.73 -7.65 6.04
C HIS A 142 16.80 -7.50 4.94
N LEU A 143 16.42 -7.19 3.69
CA LEU A 143 17.36 -7.09 2.56
C LEU A 143 18.35 -5.93 2.71
N PHE A 144 17.99 -4.89 3.44
CA PHE A 144 18.81 -3.68 3.60
C PHE A 144 19.48 -3.57 4.97
N GLY A 145 19.39 -4.63 5.78
CA GLY A 145 19.94 -4.66 7.15
C GLY A 145 19.15 -3.79 8.12
N GLY A 146 19.58 -3.78 9.38
CA GLY A 146 18.93 -2.99 10.43
C GLY A 146 17.72 -3.69 11.05
N LYS A 147 17.06 -2.95 11.95
CA LYS A 147 15.84 -3.41 12.61
C LYS A 147 14.68 -3.30 11.61
N ASN A 148 13.91 -4.33 11.44
CA ASN A 148 12.75 -4.37 10.55
C ASN A 148 11.63 -5.14 11.24
N LEU A 149 10.81 -4.43 12.00
CA LEU A 149 9.69 -5.03 12.73
C LEU A 149 8.52 -5.35 11.79
N GLY A 150 8.47 -4.70 10.64
CA GLY A 150 7.35 -4.78 9.71
C GLY A 150 6.06 -4.14 10.25
N GLU A 151 5.13 -3.92 9.37
CA GLU A 151 3.76 -3.45 9.65
C GLU A 151 2.76 -4.47 9.11
N THR A 152 1.90 -4.99 9.96
CA THR A 152 0.79 -5.87 9.55
C THR A 152 -0.53 -5.20 9.88
N MET A 153 -1.42 -5.11 8.90
CA MET A 153 -2.63 -4.31 8.96
C MET A 153 -3.84 -5.13 8.57
N LEU A 154 -4.92 -4.96 9.29
CA LEU A 154 -6.25 -5.38 8.86
C LEU A 154 -7.01 -4.13 8.41
N LEU A 155 -7.28 -4.01 7.12
CA LEU A 155 -7.89 -2.84 6.52
C LEU A 155 -9.29 -3.19 6.01
N ALA A 156 -10.23 -2.28 6.22
CA ALA A 156 -11.55 -2.33 5.62
C ALA A 156 -11.84 -1.00 4.90
N GLY A 157 -12.58 -1.05 3.81
CA GLY A 157 -12.77 0.13 2.99
C GLY A 157 -13.87 0.02 1.95
N ILE A 158 -13.86 1.00 1.06
CA ILE A 158 -14.84 1.15 -0.02
C ILE A 158 -14.11 1.17 -1.36
N LYS A 159 -14.62 0.40 -2.31
CA LYS A 159 -14.23 0.37 -3.72
C LYS A 159 -15.24 1.17 -4.55
N PHE A 160 -14.74 1.94 -5.50
CA PHE A 160 -15.51 2.76 -6.46
C PHE A 160 -15.21 2.33 -7.89
#